data_543923fab0c7e72f22108063cad9b67b
#
_entry.id   543923fab0c7e72f22108063cad9b67b
#
_cell.length_a   1.000
_cell.length_b   1.000
_cell.length_c   1.000
_cell.angle_alpha   90.00
_cell.angle_beta   90.00
_cell.angle_gamma   90.00
#
_symmetry.space_group_name_H-M   'P 1'
#
loop_
_entity.id
_entity.type
_entity.pdbx_description
1 polymer ?
#
loop_
_entity_poly.entity_id
_entity_poly.type
_entity_poly.pdbx_seq_one_letter_code
_entity_poly.pdbx_strand_id
1 'polypeptide(L)'
;MGFRFDTTVISYFIIIPLFCLYLSPLIHIKKYIHKIRITFQNIFVMVSTTICVVNANYYSEFNDQFNHFIFLGLFDDKKAVFKSIIYDYNFFTNTIIIIASCIFLIKYFKFYENKKFIFSFFKNFDKKYQKNSVKILFILLFIPSIRGSFTEYPARRFYSSISSDDFLNKTVINPIRAIKYAISDYYELNSYGDKNPFGQIPSSVINKHKTFKEILKKNVSTNNSKEKPEQIFLIVMESYDSWVLNDAYDILGVNKSLKEVEKKGISFKNFISSSNSTMNSLGAIISGIPYCGVNISKIGASRLFESSLFHQFKKLGYQTNIFFTTYSSWQNLGNFSKKQGVDNVYDGPSSSAKKRIWGINDVDLFKNVLDKVDPNEKSLNLILTISNHPPFEENIFEYGFNFDIELYKSKMNYSEKSLPAKALGHIWYADKAIGSFVEEAEKKYKKPLFAFTGDHFSRRFINNFSTLKQQSTVPFIIYSASLTNNTNKNNIPGSHIDITPTLVELIAPVNFTYYSFGKSLLQNENYDYGIGFNKTIKRDVIFEFSKSYGTKEQK
;
A
#
# COMPACT_ATOMS: atom_id res chain seq x y z
N MET A 1 10.32 21.17 15.86
CA MET A 1 11.14 20.51 14.79
C MET A 1 10.57 20.84 13.40
N GLY A 2 9.26 20.80 13.17
CA GLY A 2 8.62 21.12 11.88
C GLY A 2 9.05 22.45 11.28
N PHE A 3 9.11 23.50 12.09
CA PHE A 3 9.60 24.82 11.66
C PHE A 3 10.96 24.79 10.93
N ARG A 4 11.87 23.89 11.31
CA ARG A 4 13.17 23.71 10.62
C ARG A 4 12.99 23.20 9.18
N PHE A 5 12.04 22.30 8.95
CA PHE A 5 11.74 21.81 7.62
C PHE A 5 11.03 22.86 6.77
N ASP A 6 10.11 23.62 7.39
CA ASP A 6 9.39 24.70 6.70
C ASP A 6 10.32 25.83 6.28
N THR A 7 11.23 26.27 7.16
CA THR A 7 12.21 27.31 6.83
C THR A 7 13.11 26.90 5.66
N THR A 8 13.49 25.63 5.54
CA THR A 8 14.27 25.19 4.38
C THR A 8 13.48 25.34 3.09
N VAL A 9 12.20 24.96 3.05
CA VAL A 9 11.36 25.07 1.86
C VAL A 9 11.17 26.55 1.48
N ILE A 10 10.80 27.38 2.43
CA ILE A 10 10.63 28.82 2.23
C ILE A 10 11.93 29.44 1.69
N SER A 11 13.07 29.07 2.26
CA SER A 11 14.38 29.62 1.84
C SER A 11 14.71 29.27 0.39
N TYR A 12 14.43 28.06 -0.07
CA TYR A 12 14.61 27.68 -1.48
C TYR A 12 13.77 28.54 -2.42
N PHE A 13 12.52 28.82 -2.08
CA PHE A 13 11.65 29.67 -2.93
C PHE A 13 12.05 31.15 -2.91
N ILE A 14 12.65 31.62 -1.82
CA ILE A 14 13.08 33.02 -1.67
C ILE A 14 14.43 33.29 -2.38
N ILE A 15 15.24 32.27 -2.70
CA ILE A 15 16.56 32.45 -3.34
C ILE A 15 16.49 33.34 -4.58
N ILE A 16 15.57 33.08 -5.51
CA ILE A 16 15.45 33.84 -6.76
C ILE A 16 15.00 35.28 -6.52
N PRO A 17 13.92 35.54 -5.74
CA PRO A 17 13.57 36.89 -5.35
C PRO A 17 14.69 37.67 -4.65
N LEU A 18 15.46 37.00 -3.78
CA LEU A 18 16.61 37.63 -3.09
C LEU A 18 17.73 37.98 -4.07
N PHE A 19 18.07 37.07 -4.97
CA PHE A 19 19.06 37.31 -5.98
C PHE A 19 18.67 38.47 -6.89
N CYS A 20 17.40 38.56 -7.29
CA CYS A 20 16.86 39.69 -8.04
C CYS A 20 16.98 40.99 -7.25
N LEU A 21 16.67 41.01 -5.95
CA LEU A 21 16.82 42.20 -5.11
C LEU A 21 18.28 42.63 -4.98
N TYR A 22 19.21 41.70 -4.89
CA TYR A 22 20.65 42.02 -4.79
C TYR A 22 21.21 42.60 -6.09
N LEU A 23 20.72 42.13 -7.24
CA LEU A 23 21.10 42.67 -8.56
C LEU A 23 20.40 43.99 -8.91
N SER A 24 19.35 44.36 -8.19
CA SER A 24 18.54 45.53 -8.50
C SER A 24 19.28 46.88 -8.55
N PRO A 25 20.37 47.11 -7.77
CA PRO A 25 21.18 48.33 -7.88
C PRO A 25 22.02 48.39 -9.16
N LEU A 26 22.35 47.20 -9.74
CA LEU A 26 23.21 47.07 -10.91
C LEU A 26 22.44 47.22 -12.25
N ILE A 27 21.13 47.04 -12.20
CA ILE A 27 20.33 46.96 -13.40
C ILE A 27 19.12 47.91 -13.24
N HIS A 28 18.90 48.84 -14.17
CA HIS A 28 17.81 49.82 -14.16
C HIS A 28 16.37 49.23 -14.27
N ILE A 29 16.09 48.09 -13.64
CA ILE A 29 14.91 47.25 -13.87
C ILE A 29 14.05 47.08 -12.59
N LYS A 30 13.97 48.05 -11.71
CA LYS A 30 13.20 47.96 -10.44
C LYS A 30 11.75 47.46 -10.61
N LYS A 31 11.06 47.87 -11.69
CA LYS A 31 9.69 47.45 -11.99
C LYS A 31 9.56 45.98 -12.29
N TYR A 32 10.52 45.38 -13.00
CA TYR A 32 10.53 43.97 -13.34
C TYR A 32 10.86 43.10 -12.12
N ILE A 33 11.76 43.57 -11.26
CA ILE A 33 12.14 42.85 -10.02
C ILE A 33 10.95 42.73 -9.07
N HIS A 34 10.17 43.80 -8.93
CA HIS A 34 8.93 43.76 -8.13
C HIS A 34 7.93 42.75 -8.71
N LYS A 35 7.75 42.73 -10.02
CA LYS A 35 6.86 41.78 -10.71
C LYS A 35 7.35 40.33 -10.52
N ILE A 36 8.66 40.08 -10.67
CA ILE A 36 9.25 38.76 -10.45
C ILE A 36 8.99 38.30 -9.02
N ARG A 37 9.24 39.15 -8.02
CA ARG A 37 9.02 38.81 -6.60
C ARG A 37 7.57 38.40 -6.32
N ILE A 38 6.59 39.18 -6.80
CA ILE A 38 5.17 38.87 -6.62
C ILE A 38 4.80 37.59 -7.35
N THR A 39 5.31 37.39 -8.55
CA THR A 39 5.05 36.16 -9.31
C THR A 39 5.56 34.92 -8.55
N PHE A 40 6.79 34.94 -8.05
CA PHE A 40 7.34 33.83 -7.25
C PHE A 40 6.58 33.63 -5.95
N GLN A 41 6.16 34.68 -5.27
CA GLN A 41 5.32 34.60 -4.07
C GLN A 41 3.97 33.93 -4.38
N ASN A 42 3.31 34.30 -5.46
CA ASN A 42 2.05 33.69 -5.85
C ASN A 42 2.21 32.23 -6.28
N ILE A 43 3.26 31.91 -7.02
CA ILE A 43 3.61 30.52 -7.36
C ILE A 43 3.84 29.70 -6.09
N PHE A 44 4.60 30.24 -5.13
CA PHE A 44 4.83 29.56 -3.86
C PHE A 44 3.53 29.27 -3.10
N VAL A 45 2.63 30.27 -3.02
CA VAL A 45 1.32 30.09 -2.38
C VAL A 45 0.51 29.01 -3.07
N MET A 46 0.40 29.05 -4.40
CA MET A 46 -0.35 28.06 -5.17
C MET A 46 0.22 26.64 -5.00
N VAL A 47 1.53 26.49 -5.18
CA VAL A 47 2.20 25.19 -5.07
C VAL A 47 2.09 24.63 -3.66
N SER A 48 2.38 25.44 -2.64
CA SER A 48 2.34 24.99 -1.25
C SER A 48 0.93 24.60 -0.81
N THR A 49 -0.08 25.41 -1.14
CA THR A 49 -1.48 25.12 -0.78
C THR A 49 -1.96 23.86 -1.46
N THR A 50 -1.71 23.71 -2.77
CA THR A 50 -2.10 22.51 -3.51
C THR A 50 -1.43 21.26 -2.93
N ILE A 51 -0.14 21.30 -2.71
CA ILE A 51 0.61 20.17 -2.16
C ILE A 51 0.13 19.82 -0.75
N CYS A 52 -0.16 20.79 0.11
CA CYS A 52 -0.68 20.53 1.45
C CYS A 52 -2.05 19.84 1.42
N VAL A 53 -2.98 20.31 0.59
CA VAL A 53 -4.32 19.70 0.47
C VAL A 53 -4.23 18.29 -0.11
N VAL A 54 -3.43 18.09 -1.16
CA VAL A 54 -3.23 16.75 -1.76
C VAL A 54 -2.55 15.81 -0.78
N ASN A 55 -1.55 16.29 -0.02
CA ASN A 55 -0.88 15.47 1.00
C ASN A 55 -1.82 15.08 2.15
N ALA A 56 -2.76 15.95 2.53
CA ALA A 56 -3.75 15.62 3.55
C ALA A 56 -4.68 14.48 3.08
N ASN A 57 -5.12 14.50 1.82
CA ASN A 57 -5.90 13.41 1.23
C ASN A 57 -5.06 12.14 1.09
N TYR A 58 -3.81 12.26 0.67
CA TYR A 58 -2.87 11.13 0.60
C TYR A 58 -2.68 10.50 1.99
N TYR A 59 -2.55 11.34 3.03
CA TYR A 59 -2.41 10.88 4.40
C TYR A 59 -3.66 10.12 4.88
N SER A 60 -4.86 10.61 4.56
CA SER A 60 -6.11 9.93 4.94
C SER A 60 -6.27 8.56 4.29
N GLU A 61 -5.67 8.35 3.11
CA GLU A 61 -5.74 7.09 2.37
C GLU A 61 -4.63 6.11 2.79
N PHE A 62 -3.38 6.59 2.88
CA PHE A 62 -2.21 5.73 3.08
C PHE A 62 -1.65 5.76 4.51
N ASN A 63 -2.23 6.56 5.42
CA ASN A 63 -1.72 6.82 6.77
C ASN A 63 -0.22 7.18 6.77
N ASP A 64 0.23 7.85 5.69
CA ASP A 64 1.60 8.31 5.51
C ASP A 64 1.63 9.61 4.70
N GLN A 65 2.70 10.38 4.83
CA GLN A 65 2.97 11.48 3.91
C GLN A 65 3.40 10.95 2.55
N PHE A 66 3.51 11.84 1.55
CA PHE A 66 4.03 11.47 0.24
C PHE A 66 5.30 10.62 0.36
N ASN A 67 5.25 9.44 -0.21
CA ASN A 67 6.36 8.51 -0.33
C ASN A 67 6.46 8.00 -1.78
N HIS A 68 7.37 7.10 -2.07
CA HIS A 68 7.58 6.60 -3.43
C HIS A 68 6.36 5.93 -4.08
N PHE A 69 5.32 5.58 -3.31
CA PHE A 69 4.07 5.04 -3.84
C PHE A 69 3.30 6.00 -4.74
N ILE A 70 3.47 7.33 -4.58
CA ILE A 70 2.83 8.29 -5.50
C ILE A 70 3.20 8.04 -6.97
N PHE A 71 4.38 7.44 -7.22
CA PHE A 71 4.85 7.12 -8.57
C PHE A 71 4.25 5.83 -9.13
N LEU A 72 3.61 5.00 -8.30
CA LEU A 72 2.89 3.81 -8.79
C LEU A 72 1.74 4.22 -9.71
N GLY A 73 1.07 5.32 -9.42
CA GLY A 73 0.01 5.88 -10.27
C GLY A 73 0.46 6.24 -11.70
N LEU A 74 1.78 6.39 -11.95
CA LEU A 74 2.30 6.56 -13.31
C LEU A 74 2.17 5.29 -14.17
N PHE A 75 2.06 4.14 -13.53
CA PHE A 75 1.95 2.82 -14.16
C PHE A 75 0.54 2.28 -14.16
N ASP A 76 -0.40 2.98 -13.49
CA ASP A 76 -1.82 2.64 -13.45
C ASP A 76 -2.58 3.12 -14.68
N ASP A 77 -3.79 2.62 -14.88
CA ASP A 77 -4.71 3.17 -15.87
C ASP A 77 -5.07 4.62 -15.54
N LYS A 78 -4.57 5.53 -16.37
CA LYS A 78 -4.74 6.98 -16.14
C LYS A 78 -6.19 7.42 -16.08
N LYS A 79 -7.10 6.75 -16.83
CA LYS A 79 -8.54 7.06 -16.79
C LYS A 79 -9.17 6.61 -15.49
N ALA A 80 -8.78 5.42 -15.02
CA ALA A 80 -9.25 4.89 -13.75
C ALA A 80 -8.79 5.76 -12.58
N VAL A 81 -7.49 6.08 -12.51
CA VAL A 81 -6.92 6.98 -11.50
C VAL A 81 -7.61 8.35 -11.50
N PHE A 82 -7.82 8.95 -12.68
CA PHE A 82 -8.50 10.25 -12.80
C PHE A 82 -9.95 10.20 -12.31
N LYS A 83 -10.69 9.13 -12.66
CA LYS A 83 -12.06 8.95 -12.16
C LYS A 83 -12.10 8.75 -10.65
N SER A 84 -11.21 7.94 -10.08
CA SER A 84 -11.09 7.79 -8.63
C SER A 84 -10.81 9.12 -7.94
N ILE A 85 -9.91 9.95 -8.49
CA ILE A 85 -9.65 11.30 -7.96
C ILE A 85 -10.92 12.13 -7.90
N ILE A 86 -11.74 12.09 -8.95
CA ILE A 86 -12.98 12.90 -9.01
C ILE A 86 -14.04 12.39 -8.03
N TYR A 87 -14.27 11.08 -7.99
CA TYR A 87 -15.41 10.49 -7.30
C TYR A 87 -15.13 10.13 -5.84
N ASP A 88 -13.88 9.72 -5.51
CA ASP A 88 -13.56 9.16 -4.19
C ASP A 88 -12.84 10.16 -3.27
N TYR A 89 -12.10 11.13 -3.85
CA TYR A 89 -11.26 12.06 -3.07
C TYR A 89 -11.83 13.48 -2.96
N ASN A 90 -13.15 13.65 -3.01
CA ASN A 90 -13.81 14.95 -2.85
C ASN A 90 -13.18 16.07 -3.70
N PHE A 91 -12.86 15.74 -4.96
CA PHE A 91 -12.12 16.63 -5.87
C PHE A 91 -12.64 18.08 -5.91
N PHE A 92 -13.96 18.26 -6.03
CA PHE A 92 -14.57 19.59 -6.09
C PHE A 92 -14.39 20.38 -4.79
N THR A 93 -14.62 19.75 -3.63
CA THR A 93 -14.41 20.38 -2.32
C THR A 93 -12.96 20.76 -2.11
N ASN A 94 -12.02 19.89 -2.43
CA ASN A 94 -10.59 20.16 -2.33
C ASN A 94 -10.16 21.29 -3.27
N THR A 95 -10.70 21.33 -4.49
CA THR A 95 -10.43 22.40 -5.45
C THR A 95 -10.93 23.76 -4.92
N ILE A 96 -12.13 23.80 -4.34
CA ILE A 96 -12.66 25.02 -3.71
C ILE A 96 -11.77 25.46 -2.54
N ILE A 97 -11.34 24.54 -1.67
CA ILE A 97 -10.43 24.83 -0.55
C ILE A 97 -9.10 25.40 -1.06
N ILE A 98 -8.52 24.83 -2.10
CA ILE A 98 -7.27 25.31 -2.71
C ILE A 98 -7.47 26.73 -3.24
N ILE A 99 -8.51 26.97 -4.05
CA ILE A 99 -8.78 28.27 -4.64
C ILE A 99 -9.04 29.33 -3.56
N ALA A 100 -9.91 29.05 -2.59
CA ALA A 100 -10.24 29.97 -1.51
C ALA A 100 -9.00 30.32 -0.66
N SER A 101 -8.19 29.31 -0.30
CA SER A 101 -6.95 29.50 0.46
C SER A 101 -5.93 30.31 -0.34
N CYS A 102 -5.77 30.05 -1.64
CA CYS A 102 -4.88 30.84 -2.50
C CYS A 102 -5.32 32.32 -2.59
N ILE A 103 -6.61 32.55 -2.82
CA ILE A 103 -7.15 33.92 -2.88
C ILE A 103 -6.94 34.65 -1.54
N PHE A 104 -7.24 33.96 -0.42
CA PHE A 104 -7.05 34.51 0.92
C PHE A 104 -5.59 34.90 1.16
N LEU A 105 -4.66 33.97 0.94
CA LEU A 105 -3.23 34.18 1.19
C LEU A 105 -2.64 35.27 0.27
N ILE A 106 -2.99 35.28 -1.02
CA ILE A 106 -2.53 36.30 -1.95
C ILE A 106 -3.03 37.70 -1.53
N LYS A 107 -4.32 37.83 -1.14
CA LYS A 107 -4.88 39.07 -0.61
C LYS A 107 -4.22 39.49 0.71
N TYR A 108 -3.97 38.52 1.60
CA TYR A 108 -3.29 38.73 2.88
C TYR A 108 -1.88 39.29 2.68
N PHE A 109 -1.07 38.69 1.82
CA PHE A 109 0.26 39.20 1.51
C PHE A 109 0.23 40.56 0.86
N LYS A 110 -0.69 40.80 -0.08
CA LYS A 110 -0.89 42.12 -0.71
C LYS A 110 -1.29 43.21 0.30
N PHE A 111 -2.12 42.87 1.28
CA PHE A 111 -2.52 43.80 2.35
C PHE A 111 -1.32 44.21 3.20
N TYR A 112 -0.46 43.25 3.61
CA TYR A 112 0.74 43.57 4.39
C TYR A 112 1.79 44.31 3.59
N GLU A 113 1.92 44.05 2.29
CA GLU A 113 2.80 44.79 1.41
C GLU A 113 2.40 46.26 1.33
N ASN A 114 1.10 46.56 1.22
CA ASN A 114 0.58 47.92 1.16
C ASN A 114 0.75 48.71 2.48
N LYS A 115 0.81 48.02 3.64
CA LYS A 115 0.97 48.67 4.95
C LYS A 115 2.36 49.25 5.20
N LYS A 116 3.35 49.03 4.34
CA LYS A 116 4.75 49.49 4.45
C LYS A 116 5.39 49.25 5.82
N PHE A 117 4.84 48.34 6.65
CA PHE A 117 5.26 48.12 8.03
C PHE A 117 6.73 47.73 8.11
N ILE A 118 7.17 46.82 7.23
CA ILE A 118 8.57 46.38 7.15
C ILE A 118 9.46 47.52 6.63
N PHE A 119 8.97 48.36 5.72
CA PHE A 119 9.71 49.52 5.20
C PHE A 119 9.95 50.59 6.25
N SER A 120 9.02 50.78 7.20
CA SER A 120 9.16 51.70 8.32
C SER A 120 10.29 51.29 9.27
N PHE A 121 10.42 49.99 9.54
CA PHE A 121 11.51 49.46 10.38
C PHE A 121 12.90 49.71 9.76
N PHE A 122 13.04 49.52 8.44
CA PHE A 122 14.30 49.77 7.74
C PHE A 122 14.57 51.27 7.43
N LYS A 123 13.59 52.11 7.47
CA LYS A 123 13.73 53.56 7.25
C LYS A 123 14.49 54.26 8.39
N ASN A 124 14.46 53.70 9.61
CA ASN A 124 15.14 54.21 10.77
C ASN A 124 16.67 53.93 10.80
N PHE A 125 17.20 53.18 9.79
CA PHE A 125 18.63 52.96 9.66
C PHE A 125 19.23 53.98 8.70
N ASP A 126 19.66 55.13 9.23
CA ASP A 126 20.14 56.24 8.37
C ASP A 126 21.57 56.07 7.90
N LYS A 127 22.42 55.39 8.66
CA LYS A 127 23.84 55.27 8.36
C LYS A 127 24.14 54.05 7.45
N LYS A 128 25.02 54.23 6.46
CA LYS A 128 25.45 53.20 5.50
C LYS A 128 25.95 51.91 6.17
N TYR A 129 26.64 52.02 7.30
CA TYR A 129 27.13 50.83 8.02
C TYR A 129 25.97 50.06 8.66
N GLN A 130 24.92 50.71 9.18
CA GLN A 130 23.76 50.03 9.74
C GLN A 130 22.99 49.22 8.65
N LYS A 131 22.84 49.80 7.46
CA LYS A 131 22.22 49.07 6.30
C LYS A 131 23.05 47.86 5.90
N ASN A 132 24.37 47.95 5.91
CA ASN A 132 25.26 46.84 5.59
C ASN A 132 25.26 45.76 6.72
N SER A 133 25.25 46.15 7.99
CA SER A 133 25.13 45.20 9.10
C SER A 133 23.84 44.41 9.05
N VAL A 134 22.70 45.02 8.71
CA VAL A 134 21.42 44.32 8.52
C VAL A 134 21.48 43.33 7.33
N LYS A 135 22.11 43.72 6.23
CA LYS A 135 22.32 42.79 5.09
C LYS A 135 23.18 41.59 5.48
N ILE A 136 24.26 41.83 6.20
CA ILE A 136 25.15 40.76 6.68
C ILE A 136 24.39 39.84 7.65
N LEU A 137 23.65 40.39 8.61
CA LEU A 137 22.85 39.64 9.55
C LEU A 137 21.81 38.77 8.82
N PHE A 138 21.18 39.36 7.78
CA PHE A 138 20.21 38.62 6.96
C PHE A 138 20.86 37.43 6.24
N ILE A 139 22.04 37.59 5.65
CA ILE A 139 22.80 36.51 5.00
C ILE A 139 23.20 35.45 6.03
N LEU A 140 23.68 35.86 7.22
CA LEU A 140 24.06 34.96 8.30
C LEU A 140 22.88 34.13 8.82
N LEU A 141 21.66 34.67 8.84
CA LEU A 141 20.45 33.93 9.21
C LEU A 141 19.89 33.10 8.05
N PHE A 142 20.12 33.53 6.81
CA PHE A 142 19.59 32.84 5.63
C PHE A 142 20.31 31.50 5.37
N ILE A 143 21.63 31.45 5.59
CA ILE A 143 22.42 30.20 5.43
C ILE A 143 21.90 29.08 6.35
N PRO A 144 21.75 29.27 7.68
CA PRO A 144 21.15 28.27 8.55
C PRO A 144 19.70 27.92 8.17
N SER A 145 18.93 28.89 7.66
CA SER A 145 17.54 28.67 7.21
C SER A 145 17.47 27.72 6.01
N ILE A 146 18.35 27.85 5.01
CA ILE A 146 18.46 26.89 3.89
C ILE A 146 18.83 25.50 4.39
N ARG A 147 19.74 25.41 5.36
CA ARG A 147 20.15 24.14 5.97
C ARG A 147 19.09 23.56 6.92
N GLY A 148 18.20 24.41 7.45
CA GLY A 148 17.25 24.08 8.51
C GLY A 148 17.95 23.74 9.84
N SER A 149 19.20 24.21 10.02
CA SER A 149 20.01 23.91 11.21
C SER A 149 21.12 24.92 11.43
N PHE A 150 21.37 25.20 12.71
CA PHE A 150 22.56 25.92 13.18
C PHE A 150 23.73 24.98 13.54
N THR A 151 23.51 23.65 13.50
CA THR A 151 24.52 22.65 13.85
C THR A 151 25.27 22.16 12.60
N GLU A 152 26.24 21.28 12.79
CA GLU A 152 27.05 20.69 11.71
C GLU A 152 26.22 19.97 10.65
N TYR A 153 25.06 19.41 11.04
CA TYR A 153 24.21 18.61 10.15
C TYR A 153 22.97 19.40 9.69
N PRO A 154 22.66 19.40 8.37
CA PRO A 154 21.43 19.99 7.87
C PRO A 154 20.20 19.21 8.37
N ALA A 155 18.99 19.80 8.23
CA ALA A 155 17.75 19.09 8.55
C ALA A 155 17.58 17.88 7.63
N ARG A 156 17.89 16.69 8.12
CA ARG A 156 17.73 15.40 7.45
C ARG A 156 16.44 14.72 7.92
N ARG A 157 15.92 13.78 7.12
CA ARG A 157 14.72 13.00 7.43
C ARG A 157 14.76 12.33 8.80
N PHE A 158 15.93 11.86 9.23
CA PHE A 158 16.15 11.27 10.56
C PHE A 158 15.66 12.16 11.71
N TYR A 159 15.80 13.49 11.58
CA TYR A 159 15.38 14.42 12.65
C TYR A 159 13.87 14.62 12.76
N SER A 160 13.05 13.92 11.94
CA SER A 160 11.60 13.92 12.12
C SER A 160 11.12 12.99 13.23
N SER A 161 11.94 12.02 13.66
CA SER A 161 11.63 11.13 14.78
C SER A 161 11.81 11.88 16.11
N ILE A 162 10.73 12.51 16.58
CA ILE A 162 10.73 13.36 17.79
C ILE A 162 9.85 12.80 18.91
N SER A 163 9.06 11.76 18.62
CA SER A 163 8.09 11.17 19.52
C SER A 163 7.99 9.66 19.29
N SER A 164 7.44 8.95 20.26
CA SER A 164 6.98 7.57 20.10
C SER A 164 5.69 7.47 19.28
N ASP A 165 5.00 8.60 19.07
CA ASP A 165 3.81 8.69 18.25
C ASP A 165 4.20 8.91 16.76
N ASP A 166 3.86 7.94 15.92
CA ASP A 166 4.20 7.97 14.50
C ASP A 166 3.48 9.10 13.73
N PHE A 167 2.25 9.44 14.13
CA PHE A 167 1.53 10.57 13.55
C PHE A 167 2.28 11.88 13.77
N LEU A 168 2.75 12.13 15.01
CA LEU A 168 3.52 13.34 15.31
C LEU A 168 4.82 13.40 14.51
N ASN A 169 5.51 12.27 14.36
CA ASN A 169 6.72 12.19 13.55
C ASN A 169 6.46 12.51 12.07
N LYS A 170 5.36 12.02 11.53
CA LYS A 170 4.95 12.31 10.15
C LYS A 170 4.61 13.78 9.93
N THR A 171 3.96 14.44 10.89
CA THR A 171 3.61 15.86 10.79
C THR A 171 4.80 16.82 10.83
N VAL A 172 5.98 16.38 11.26
CA VAL A 172 7.20 17.20 11.31
C VAL A 172 7.73 17.55 9.92
N ILE A 173 7.59 16.65 8.95
CA ILE A 173 8.15 16.84 7.60
C ILE A 173 7.19 17.70 6.77
N ASN A 174 7.71 18.79 6.19
CA ASN A 174 6.94 19.60 5.27
C ASN A 174 6.53 18.79 4.02
N PRO A 175 5.27 18.88 3.52
CA PRO A 175 4.80 18.09 2.37
C PRO A 175 5.64 18.24 1.09
N ILE A 176 6.19 19.41 0.81
CA ILE A 176 7.09 19.63 -0.34
C ILE A 176 8.40 18.84 -0.15
N ARG A 177 8.91 18.77 1.06
CA ARG A 177 10.08 17.92 1.35
C ARG A 177 9.74 16.44 1.31
N ALA A 178 8.53 16.05 1.69
CA ALA A 178 8.06 14.69 1.55
C ALA A 178 8.08 14.24 0.07
N ILE A 179 7.63 15.09 -0.87
CA ILE A 179 7.76 14.83 -2.32
C ILE A 179 9.23 14.68 -2.72
N LYS A 180 10.12 15.57 -2.26
CA LYS A 180 11.56 15.45 -2.54
C LYS A 180 12.12 14.10 -2.06
N TYR A 181 11.74 13.66 -0.88
CA TYR A 181 12.14 12.36 -0.36
C TYR A 181 11.53 11.21 -1.15
N ALA A 182 10.24 11.30 -1.53
CA ALA A 182 9.59 10.33 -2.39
C ALA A 182 10.31 10.17 -3.75
N ILE A 183 10.70 11.28 -4.36
CA ILE A 183 11.50 11.28 -5.60
C ILE A 183 12.86 10.60 -5.37
N SER A 184 13.57 10.98 -4.31
CA SER A 184 14.87 10.38 -3.99
C SER A 184 14.75 8.87 -3.76
N ASP A 185 13.76 8.45 -2.95
CA ASP A 185 13.49 7.04 -2.67
C ASP A 185 13.14 6.28 -3.96
N TYR A 186 12.35 6.88 -4.86
CA TYR A 186 11.99 6.28 -6.14
C TYR A 186 13.21 6.06 -7.04
N TYR A 187 14.08 7.06 -7.17
CA TYR A 187 15.31 6.92 -7.96
C TYR A 187 16.30 5.96 -7.32
N GLU A 188 16.43 5.98 -6.00
CA GLU A 188 17.29 5.04 -5.28
C GLU A 188 16.82 3.59 -5.51
N LEU A 189 15.53 3.30 -5.32
CA LEU A 189 14.94 1.99 -5.55
C LEU A 189 15.13 1.52 -7.00
N ASN A 190 14.96 2.41 -7.97
CA ASN A 190 15.14 2.06 -9.39
C ASN A 190 16.63 1.95 -9.80
N SER A 191 17.55 2.56 -9.03
CA SER A 191 19.00 2.50 -9.33
C SER A 191 19.64 1.15 -8.99
N TYR A 192 18.97 0.35 -8.16
CA TYR A 192 19.52 -0.95 -7.76
C TYR A 192 19.56 -1.94 -8.93
N GLY A 193 18.61 -1.90 -9.87
CA GLY A 193 18.57 -2.80 -11.01
C GLY A 193 18.83 -4.25 -10.61
N ASP A 194 19.92 -4.84 -11.12
CA ASP A 194 20.39 -6.18 -10.74
C ASP A 194 21.25 -6.21 -9.46
N LYS A 195 21.53 -5.07 -8.84
CA LYS A 195 22.31 -4.98 -7.61
C LYS A 195 21.44 -5.34 -6.41
N ASN A 196 22.07 -5.93 -5.38
CA ASN A 196 21.37 -6.20 -4.13
C ASN A 196 21.05 -4.88 -3.38
N PRO A 197 19.76 -4.49 -3.24
CA PRO A 197 19.38 -3.24 -2.56
C PRO A 197 19.62 -3.26 -1.05
N PHE A 198 19.84 -4.45 -0.46
CA PHE A 198 20.04 -4.63 0.97
C PHE A 198 21.53 -4.68 1.37
N GLY A 199 22.43 -4.42 0.44
CA GLY A 199 23.86 -4.45 0.67
C GLY A 199 24.41 -5.87 0.75
N GLN A 200 25.58 -6.02 1.39
CA GLN A 200 26.19 -7.34 1.55
C GLN A 200 25.52 -8.13 2.69
N ILE A 201 25.26 -9.41 2.44
CA ILE A 201 24.80 -10.31 3.49
C ILE A 201 25.93 -10.45 4.51
N PRO A 202 25.67 -10.31 5.83
CA PRO A 202 26.69 -10.45 6.84
C PRO A 202 27.44 -11.79 6.72
N SER A 203 28.76 -11.74 6.80
CA SER A 203 29.62 -12.93 6.68
C SER A 203 29.27 -14.03 7.68
N SER A 204 28.77 -13.66 8.87
CA SER A 204 28.27 -14.61 9.87
C SER A 204 27.08 -15.45 9.39
N VAL A 205 26.26 -14.92 8.49
CA VAL A 205 25.13 -15.66 7.89
C VAL A 205 25.64 -16.54 6.74
N ILE A 206 26.54 -16.00 5.90
CA ILE A 206 27.11 -16.74 4.77
C ILE A 206 27.98 -17.91 5.26
N ASN A 207 28.78 -17.72 6.30
CA ASN A 207 29.64 -18.76 6.85
C ASN A 207 28.90 -19.95 7.44
N LYS A 208 27.64 -19.77 7.85
CA LYS A 208 26.79 -20.82 8.36
C LYS A 208 26.14 -21.66 7.23
N HIS A 209 25.95 -21.06 6.05
CA HIS A 209 25.29 -21.69 4.90
C HIS A 209 26.09 -21.41 3.64
N LYS A 210 26.36 -22.44 2.82
CA LYS A 210 27.17 -22.32 1.60
C LYS A 210 26.50 -21.44 0.53
N THR A 211 25.17 -21.43 0.46
CA THR A 211 24.40 -20.62 -0.49
C THR A 211 23.11 -20.10 0.11
N PHE A 212 22.59 -19.00 -0.41
CA PHE A 212 21.28 -18.47 -0.02
C PHE A 212 20.14 -19.46 -0.29
N LYS A 213 20.29 -20.28 -1.34
CA LYS A 213 19.35 -21.35 -1.69
C LYS A 213 19.24 -22.41 -0.59
N GLU A 214 20.34 -22.72 0.08
CA GLU A 214 20.34 -23.70 1.20
C GLU A 214 19.57 -23.19 2.41
N ILE A 215 19.59 -21.87 2.66
CA ILE A 215 18.82 -21.25 3.75
C ILE A 215 17.31 -21.40 3.53
N LEU A 216 16.87 -21.31 2.26
CA LEU A 216 15.45 -21.37 1.90
C LEU A 216 14.93 -22.78 1.73
N LYS A 217 15.82 -23.77 1.66
CA LYS A 217 15.46 -25.17 1.42
C LYS A 217 14.67 -25.74 2.59
N LYS A 218 13.53 -26.35 2.28
CA LYS A 218 12.65 -27.05 3.21
C LYS A 218 12.20 -28.38 2.62
N ASN A 219 11.85 -29.31 3.49
CA ASN A 219 11.29 -30.60 3.09
C ASN A 219 9.95 -30.78 3.80
N VAL A 220 8.98 -31.32 3.08
CA VAL A 220 7.68 -31.67 3.65
C VAL A 220 7.88 -32.77 4.70
N SER A 221 7.46 -32.51 5.92
CA SER A 221 7.69 -33.41 7.08
C SER A 221 6.51 -34.33 7.34
N THR A 222 5.29 -33.92 6.99
CA THR A 222 4.07 -34.66 7.32
C THR A 222 3.15 -34.76 6.09
N ASN A 223 2.39 -35.85 6.00
CA ASN A 223 1.35 -35.99 5.00
C ASN A 223 0.03 -35.49 5.58
N ASN A 224 -0.30 -34.25 5.32
CA ASN A 224 -1.47 -33.57 5.89
C ASN A 224 -2.77 -33.79 5.09
N SER A 225 -2.70 -34.30 3.87
CA SER A 225 -3.88 -34.59 3.05
C SER A 225 -3.89 -36.04 2.59
N LYS A 226 -4.98 -36.76 2.91
CA LYS A 226 -5.22 -38.12 2.42
C LYS A 226 -5.54 -38.15 0.93
N GLU A 227 -6.16 -37.08 0.42
CA GLU A 227 -6.53 -36.93 -0.99
C GLU A 227 -5.95 -35.63 -1.53
N LYS A 228 -5.28 -35.71 -2.68
CA LYS A 228 -4.69 -34.53 -3.33
C LYS A 228 -5.76 -33.85 -4.17
N PRO A 229 -6.04 -32.56 -3.92
CA PRO A 229 -6.98 -31.81 -4.77
C PRO A 229 -6.42 -31.70 -6.19
N GLU A 230 -7.28 -31.84 -7.19
CA GLU A 230 -6.89 -31.66 -8.59
C GLU A 230 -6.94 -30.18 -8.97
N GLN A 231 -7.91 -29.42 -8.46
CA GLN A 231 -7.98 -27.98 -8.65
C GLN A 231 -7.81 -27.25 -7.34
N ILE A 232 -6.93 -26.24 -7.35
CA ILE A 232 -6.65 -25.35 -6.22
C ILE A 232 -6.95 -23.93 -6.65
N PHE A 233 -7.79 -23.24 -5.87
CA PHE A 233 -8.17 -21.85 -6.11
C PHE A 233 -7.64 -21.00 -4.96
N LEU A 234 -6.61 -20.19 -5.25
CA LEU A 234 -6.11 -19.18 -4.31
C LEU A 234 -6.74 -17.83 -4.66
N ILE A 235 -7.73 -17.43 -3.88
CA ILE A 235 -8.48 -16.20 -4.08
C ILE A 235 -7.87 -15.09 -3.22
N VAL A 236 -7.29 -14.09 -3.87
CA VAL A 236 -6.78 -12.86 -3.26
C VAL A 236 -7.86 -11.80 -3.42
N MET A 237 -8.51 -11.48 -2.31
CA MET A 237 -9.67 -10.58 -2.27
C MET A 237 -9.20 -9.14 -2.12
N GLU A 238 -9.61 -8.28 -3.04
CA GLU A 238 -9.31 -6.85 -3.04
C GLU A 238 -9.80 -6.18 -1.76
N SER A 239 -8.86 -5.54 -1.03
CA SER A 239 -9.15 -4.72 0.16
C SER A 239 -10.07 -5.41 1.20
N TYR A 240 -9.91 -6.72 1.42
CA TYR A 240 -10.77 -7.49 2.29
C TYR A 240 -10.14 -7.73 3.66
N ASP A 241 -10.70 -7.10 4.69
CA ASP A 241 -10.18 -7.07 6.05
C ASP A 241 -10.67 -8.24 6.89
N SER A 242 -9.85 -8.72 7.82
CA SER A 242 -10.25 -9.79 8.76
C SER A 242 -11.32 -9.35 9.76
N TRP A 243 -11.43 -8.03 10.07
CA TRP A 243 -12.46 -7.54 11.01
C TRP A 243 -13.87 -7.84 10.54
N VAL A 244 -14.10 -7.89 9.22
CA VAL A 244 -15.41 -8.21 8.62
C VAL A 244 -15.90 -9.59 9.05
N LEU A 245 -15.01 -10.54 9.30
CA LEU A 245 -15.34 -11.91 9.74
C LEU A 245 -15.51 -12.04 11.28
N ASN A 246 -15.31 -10.98 12.04
CA ASN A 246 -15.49 -11.01 13.48
C ASN A 246 -16.98 -11.03 13.83
N ASP A 247 -17.39 -11.91 14.75
CA ASP A 247 -18.78 -12.10 15.18
C ASP A 247 -19.45 -10.82 15.70
N ALA A 248 -18.64 -9.88 16.25
CA ALA A 248 -19.13 -8.58 16.68
C ALA A 248 -19.78 -7.75 15.55
N TYR A 249 -19.47 -8.06 14.29
CA TYR A 249 -19.96 -7.34 13.10
C TYR A 249 -20.99 -8.14 12.28
N ASP A 250 -21.44 -9.29 12.75
CA ASP A 250 -22.41 -10.16 12.06
C ASP A 250 -23.74 -9.46 11.73
N ILE A 251 -24.11 -8.50 12.54
CA ILE A 251 -25.32 -7.69 12.33
C ILE A 251 -25.30 -6.93 10.99
N LEU A 252 -24.13 -6.66 10.42
CA LEU A 252 -23.99 -6.05 9.09
C LEU A 252 -24.47 -6.96 7.96
N GLY A 253 -24.44 -8.27 8.17
CA GLY A 253 -24.90 -9.27 7.20
C GLY A 253 -24.11 -9.34 5.89
N VAL A 254 -22.85 -8.84 5.86
CA VAL A 254 -22.05 -8.66 4.65
C VAL A 254 -21.08 -9.80 4.34
N ASN A 255 -20.97 -10.80 5.20
CA ASN A 255 -19.91 -11.81 5.20
C ASN A 255 -20.42 -13.25 5.33
N LYS A 256 -21.67 -13.51 4.98
CA LYS A 256 -22.33 -14.79 5.24
C LYS A 256 -21.64 -15.96 4.56
N SER A 257 -21.29 -15.82 3.30
CA SER A 257 -20.70 -16.91 2.50
C SER A 257 -19.30 -17.26 2.99
N LEU A 258 -18.43 -16.28 3.16
CA LEU A 258 -17.05 -16.53 3.59
C LEU A 258 -16.99 -17.01 5.04
N LYS A 259 -17.94 -16.59 5.88
CA LYS A 259 -18.07 -17.06 7.26
C LYS A 259 -18.51 -18.54 7.34
N GLU A 260 -19.37 -18.99 6.45
CA GLU A 260 -19.72 -20.41 6.33
C GLU A 260 -18.52 -21.25 5.85
N VAL A 261 -17.74 -20.73 4.92
CA VAL A 261 -16.48 -21.34 4.49
C VAL A 261 -15.47 -21.39 5.64
N GLU A 262 -15.34 -20.31 6.41
CA GLU A 262 -14.46 -20.26 7.59
C GLU A 262 -14.83 -21.32 8.64
N LYS A 263 -16.11 -21.49 8.93
CA LYS A 263 -16.59 -22.51 9.89
C LYS A 263 -16.27 -23.93 9.46
N LYS A 264 -16.24 -24.21 8.16
CA LYS A 264 -15.97 -25.54 7.60
C LYS A 264 -14.50 -25.80 7.30
N GLY A 265 -13.67 -24.75 7.26
CA GLY A 265 -12.27 -24.78 6.87
C GLY A 265 -11.29 -24.61 8.01
N ILE A 266 -10.04 -24.37 7.67
CA ILE A 266 -8.96 -23.99 8.58
C ILE A 266 -8.78 -22.49 8.48
N SER A 267 -8.95 -21.75 9.58
CA SER A 267 -8.84 -20.29 9.63
C SER A 267 -7.66 -19.84 10.48
N PHE A 268 -6.91 -18.84 9.99
CA PHE A 268 -5.76 -18.22 10.64
C PHE A 268 -6.08 -16.75 10.91
N LYS A 269 -6.49 -16.42 12.14
CA LYS A 269 -6.96 -15.06 12.51
C LYS A 269 -5.84 -14.05 12.80
N ASN A 270 -4.63 -14.53 13.06
CA ASN A 270 -3.46 -13.69 13.28
C ASN A 270 -2.59 -13.59 12.01
N PHE A 271 -3.23 -13.25 10.89
CA PHE A 271 -2.59 -13.21 9.59
C PHE A 271 -2.54 -11.77 9.06
N ILE A 272 -1.35 -11.28 8.71
CA ILE A 272 -1.16 -9.90 8.24
C ILE A 272 -0.77 -9.84 6.77
N SER A 273 -1.16 -8.76 6.11
CA SER A 273 -0.74 -8.50 4.74
C SER A 273 0.74 -8.13 4.66
N SER A 274 1.40 -8.52 3.56
CA SER A 274 2.80 -8.16 3.30
C SER A 274 3.00 -6.68 3.00
N SER A 275 1.98 -5.98 2.51
CA SER A 275 2.04 -4.57 2.13
C SER A 275 0.68 -3.90 2.27
N ASN A 276 0.66 -2.57 2.16
CA ASN A 276 -0.57 -1.77 2.09
C ASN A 276 -1.00 -1.48 0.63
N SER A 277 -0.54 -2.26 -0.33
CA SER A 277 -0.94 -2.14 -1.73
C SER A 277 -1.02 -3.51 -2.41
N THR A 278 -1.99 -3.66 -3.31
CA THR A 278 -2.30 -4.88 -4.05
C THR A 278 -1.07 -5.47 -4.74
N MET A 279 -0.38 -4.66 -5.55
CA MET A 279 0.76 -5.17 -6.34
C MET A 279 1.93 -5.66 -5.49
N ASN A 280 2.21 -4.99 -4.37
CA ASN A 280 3.30 -5.41 -3.48
C ASN A 280 2.93 -6.66 -2.68
N SER A 281 1.66 -6.79 -2.28
CA SER A 281 1.15 -8.00 -1.63
C SER A 281 1.14 -9.19 -2.60
N LEU A 282 0.66 -9.00 -3.83
CA LEU A 282 0.75 -10.02 -4.89
C LEU A 282 2.21 -10.39 -5.20
N GLY A 283 3.10 -9.40 -5.24
CA GLY A 283 4.53 -9.64 -5.40
C GLY A 283 5.07 -10.59 -4.34
N ALA A 284 4.68 -10.41 -3.07
CA ALA A 284 5.06 -11.29 -1.98
C ALA A 284 4.40 -12.69 -2.09
N ILE A 285 3.11 -12.77 -2.44
CA ILE A 285 2.39 -14.04 -2.63
C ILE A 285 3.01 -14.85 -3.77
N ILE A 286 3.23 -14.22 -4.93
CA ILE A 286 3.73 -14.90 -6.14
C ILE A 286 5.19 -15.31 -5.98
N SER A 287 6.05 -14.42 -5.45
CA SER A 287 7.49 -14.69 -5.32
C SER A 287 7.86 -15.46 -4.05
N GLY A 288 7.01 -15.45 -3.02
CA GLY A 288 7.33 -15.93 -1.68
C GLY A 288 8.37 -15.05 -0.94
N ILE A 289 8.67 -13.84 -1.44
CA ILE A 289 9.67 -12.92 -0.87
C ILE A 289 8.96 -11.84 -0.05
N PRO A 290 9.37 -11.58 1.20
CA PRO A 290 8.80 -10.51 2.01
C PRO A 290 8.92 -9.15 1.32
N TYR A 291 7.88 -8.32 1.41
CA TYR A 291 7.97 -6.95 0.92
C TYR A 291 8.84 -6.10 1.85
N CYS A 292 9.94 -5.59 1.32
CA CYS A 292 10.93 -4.80 2.07
C CYS A 292 11.01 -3.34 1.57
N GLY A 293 9.91 -2.82 1.02
CA GLY A 293 9.90 -1.46 0.45
C GLY A 293 10.28 -1.40 -1.03
N VAL A 294 10.55 -2.53 -1.66
CA VAL A 294 10.93 -2.64 -3.07
C VAL A 294 9.86 -3.41 -3.84
N ASN A 295 9.35 -2.85 -4.94
CA ASN A 295 8.40 -3.54 -5.80
C ASN A 295 9.11 -4.62 -6.62
N ILE A 296 8.94 -5.87 -6.18
CA ILE A 296 9.64 -7.03 -6.75
C ILE A 296 9.21 -7.33 -8.19
N SER A 297 8.02 -6.93 -8.63
CA SER A 297 7.59 -7.12 -10.02
C SER A 297 8.43 -6.33 -11.02
N LYS A 298 9.03 -5.22 -10.58
CA LYS A 298 9.93 -4.41 -11.39
C LYS A 298 11.35 -4.98 -11.41
N ILE A 299 11.83 -5.48 -10.26
CA ILE A 299 13.19 -6.00 -10.11
C ILE A 299 13.25 -7.46 -10.58
N GLY A 300 12.27 -8.27 -10.21
CA GLY A 300 12.22 -9.70 -10.47
C GLY A 300 11.70 -10.09 -11.86
N ALA A 301 11.41 -9.12 -12.74
CA ALA A 301 10.88 -9.40 -14.07
C ALA A 301 11.83 -10.19 -14.98
N SER A 302 13.13 -10.28 -14.63
CA SER A 302 14.15 -11.00 -15.40
C SER A 302 14.51 -12.37 -14.82
N ARG A 303 14.16 -12.68 -13.57
CA ARG A 303 14.59 -13.90 -12.87
C ARG A 303 13.42 -14.69 -12.31
N LEU A 304 13.51 -16.02 -12.39
CA LEU A 304 12.66 -16.94 -11.66
C LEU A 304 13.19 -17.09 -10.23
N PHE A 305 12.31 -16.87 -9.25
CA PHE A 305 12.65 -17.15 -7.84
C PHE A 305 12.35 -18.60 -7.49
N GLU A 306 13.27 -19.27 -6.82
CA GLU A 306 13.06 -20.65 -6.34
C GLU A 306 11.86 -20.74 -5.39
N SER A 307 11.54 -19.67 -4.65
CA SER A 307 10.40 -19.58 -3.73
C SER A 307 9.06 -19.25 -4.41
N SER A 308 9.05 -19.06 -5.74
CA SER A 308 7.83 -18.70 -6.46
C SER A 308 6.72 -19.72 -6.29
N LEU A 309 5.51 -19.25 -5.98
CA LEU A 309 4.28 -20.04 -5.87
C LEU A 309 4.10 -20.94 -7.11
N PHE A 310 4.11 -20.34 -8.30
CA PHE A 310 3.90 -21.08 -9.55
C PHE A 310 4.98 -22.14 -9.78
N HIS A 311 6.24 -21.78 -9.52
CA HIS A 311 7.35 -22.70 -9.69
C HIS A 311 7.26 -23.93 -8.76
N GLN A 312 6.85 -23.76 -7.50
CA GLN A 312 6.67 -24.87 -6.57
C GLN A 312 5.53 -25.79 -7.01
N PHE A 313 4.40 -25.23 -7.46
CA PHE A 313 3.26 -26.03 -7.88
C PHE A 313 3.48 -26.74 -9.22
N LYS A 314 4.26 -26.17 -10.13
CA LYS A 314 4.72 -26.89 -11.35
C LYS A 314 5.56 -28.13 -11.00
N LYS A 315 6.43 -28.06 -10.00
CA LYS A 315 7.17 -29.22 -9.51
C LYS A 315 6.27 -30.30 -8.94
N LEU A 316 5.08 -29.96 -8.46
CA LEU A 316 4.05 -30.88 -7.99
C LEU A 316 3.13 -31.40 -9.11
N GLY A 317 3.38 -30.99 -10.36
CA GLY A 317 2.63 -31.40 -11.54
C GLY A 317 1.31 -30.64 -11.78
N TYR A 318 1.16 -29.44 -11.19
CA TYR A 318 0.02 -28.59 -11.46
C TYR A 318 0.29 -27.63 -12.62
N GLN A 319 -0.66 -27.50 -13.55
CA GLN A 319 -0.73 -26.37 -14.45
C GLN A 319 -1.01 -25.10 -13.64
N THR A 320 -0.37 -24.00 -13.96
CA THR A 320 -0.46 -22.76 -13.16
C THR A 320 -1.14 -21.66 -13.95
N ASN A 321 -2.20 -21.11 -13.37
CA ASN A 321 -3.01 -20.07 -13.98
C ASN A 321 -3.10 -18.84 -13.07
N ILE A 322 -3.17 -17.66 -13.67
CA ILE A 322 -3.51 -16.42 -12.97
C ILE A 322 -4.68 -15.73 -13.68
N PHE A 323 -5.66 -15.32 -12.88
CA PHE A 323 -6.86 -14.62 -13.33
C PHE A 323 -6.95 -13.28 -12.62
N PHE A 324 -7.17 -12.21 -13.36
CA PHE A 324 -7.40 -10.89 -12.79
C PHE A 324 -8.35 -10.07 -13.67
N THR A 325 -8.96 -9.09 -13.07
CA THR A 325 -10.05 -8.31 -13.65
C THR A 325 -9.59 -7.25 -14.64
N THR A 326 -8.37 -6.74 -14.48
CA THR A 326 -7.79 -5.66 -15.30
C THR A 326 -6.90 -6.18 -16.42
N TYR A 327 -6.19 -5.31 -17.13
CA TYR A 327 -5.23 -5.69 -18.16
C TYR A 327 -3.98 -6.34 -17.57
N SER A 328 -3.44 -7.33 -18.29
CA SER A 328 -2.20 -8.03 -17.90
C SER A 328 -0.95 -7.11 -17.85
N SER A 329 -1.02 -5.97 -18.52
CA SER A 329 -0.01 -4.93 -18.47
C SER A 329 -0.02 -4.09 -17.19
N TRP A 330 -1.11 -4.15 -16.40
CA TRP A 330 -1.19 -3.40 -15.14
C TRP A 330 -0.02 -3.76 -14.21
N GLN A 331 0.72 -2.73 -13.77
CA GLN A 331 1.89 -2.88 -12.90
C GLN A 331 2.89 -3.97 -13.36
N ASN A 332 2.91 -4.30 -14.65
CA ASN A 332 3.72 -5.37 -15.24
C ASN A 332 3.38 -6.78 -14.70
N LEU A 333 2.19 -6.98 -14.13
CA LEU A 333 1.79 -8.20 -13.44
C LEU A 333 1.86 -9.43 -14.37
N GLY A 334 1.36 -9.32 -15.59
CA GLY A 334 1.36 -10.44 -16.54
C GLY A 334 2.77 -10.93 -16.89
N ASN A 335 3.70 -10.02 -17.20
CA ASN A 335 5.09 -10.38 -17.50
C ASN A 335 5.81 -10.91 -16.26
N PHE A 336 5.61 -10.29 -15.11
CA PHE A 336 6.16 -10.77 -13.86
C PHE A 336 5.70 -12.20 -13.56
N SER A 337 4.40 -12.47 -13.64
CA SER A 337 3.84 -13.80 -13.40
C SER A 337 4.39 -14.86 -14.35
N LYS A 338 4.52 -14.53 -15.66
CA LYS A 338 5.14 -15.43 -16.65
C LYS A 338 6.59 -15.75 -16.27
N LYS A 339 7.37 -14.77 -15.83
CA LYS A 339 8.74 -14.98 -15.38
C LYS A 339 8.80 -15.80 -14.07
N GLN A 340 7.76 -15.73 -13.24
CA GLN A 340 7.64 -16.54 -12.05
C GLN A 340 7.07 -17.95 -12.31
N GLY A 341 6.88 -18.31 -13.57
CA GLY A 341 6.57 -19.66 -13.99
C GLY A 341 5.10 -19.97 -14.21
N VAL A 342 4.21 -18.96 -14.26
CA VAL A 342 2.82 -19.18 -14.61
C VAL A 342 2.70 -19.66 -16.06
N ASP A 343 1.84 -20.65 -16.30
CA ASP A 343 1.59 -21.17 -17.66
C ASP A 343 0.60 -20.28 -18.41
N ASN A 344 -0.51 -19.93 -17.78
CA ASN A 344 -1.58 -19.16 -18.42
C ASN A 344 -1.89 -17.89 -17.65
N VAL A 345 -2.07 -16.80 -18.38
CA VAL A 345 -2.46 -15.47 -17.86
C VAL A 345 -3.78 -15.08 -18.49
N TYR A 346 -4.83 -14.96 -17.68
CA TYR A 346 -6.18 -14.59 -18.11
C TYR A 346 -6.53 -13.22 -17.54
N ASP A 347 -6.74 -12.24 -18.39
CA ASP A 347 -7.15 -10.90 -17.99
C ASP A 347 -8.61 -10.61 -18.33
N GLY A 348 -9.25 -9.75 -17.53
CA GLY A 348 -10.66 -9.42 -17.68
C GLY A 348 -11.03 -8.80 -19.02
N PRO A 349 -10.24 -7.84 -19.56
CA PRO A 349 -10.55 -7.20 -20.84
C PRO A 349 -10.53 -8.12 -22.05
N SER A 350 -9.89 -9.28 -21.96
CA SER A 350 -9.89 -10.30 -23.01
C SER A 350 -11.15 -11.18 -22.97
N SER A 351 -12.00 -11.04 -21.95
CA SER A 351 -13.29 -11.70 -21.84
C SER A 351 -14.40 -10.89 -22.55
N SER A 352 -15.56 -11.52 -22.79
CA SER A 352 -16.76 -10.86 -23.31
C SER A 352 -17.54 -10.04 -22.27
N ALA A 353 -17.09 -10.01 -21.03
CA ALA A 353 -17.77 -9.36 -19.92
C ALA A 353 -17.82 -7.82 -20.05
N LYS A 354 -18.79 -7.21 -19.38
CA LYS A 354 -18.93 -5.75 -19.33
C LYS A 354 -17.74 -5.13 -18.62
N LYS A 355 -16.99 -4.27 -19.33
CA LYS A 355 -15.85 -3.56 -18.80
C LYS A 355 -16.27 -2.40 -17.88
N ARG A 356 -15.62 -2.31 -16.74
CA ARG A 356 -15.72 -1.24 -15.76
C ARG A 356 -14.41 -0.46 -15.68
N ILE A 357 -14.27 0.46 -14.73
CA ILE A 357 -13.07 1.29 -14.60
C ILE A 357 -11.81 0.43 -14.37
N TRP A 358 -11.89 -0.53 -13.47
CA TRP A 358 -10.77 -1.41 -13.13
C TRP A 358 -10.86 -2.80 -13.80
N GLY A 359 -11.61 -2.94 -14.87
CA GLY A 359 -11.74 -4.20 -15.60
C GLY A 359 -13.15 -4.81 -15.52
N ILE A 360 -13.28 -6.10 -15.21
CA ILE A 360 -14.56 -6.80 -15.03
C ILE A 360 -14.86 -6.96 -13.52
N ASN A 361 -16.12 -7.19 -13.14
CA ASN A 361 -16.46 -7.44 -11.74
C ASN A 361 -16.15 -8.89 -11.30
N ASP A 362 -16.30 -9.16 -10.00
CA ASP A 362 -15.95 -10.46 -9.42
C ASP A 362 -16.84 -11.60 -9.94
N VAL A 363 -18.13 -11.35 -10.19
CA VAL A 363 -19.03 -12.37 -10.75
C VAL A 363 -18.58 -12.80 -12.14
N ASP A 364 -18.26 -11.83 -13.00
CA ASP A 364 -17.76 -12.11 -14.36
C ASP A 364 -16.35 -12.75 -14.30
N LEU A 365 -15.51 -12.35 -13.35
CA LEU A 365 -14.22 -12.97 -13.13
C LEU A 365 -14.35 -14.45 -12.76
N PHE A 366 -15.18 -14.79 -11.78
CA PHE A 366 -15.39 -16.17 -11.35
C PHE A 366 -16.02 -17.03 -12.44
N LYS A 367 -16.93 -16.47 -13.23
CA LYS A 367 -17.45 -17.15 -14.43
C LYS A 367 -16.32 -17.47 -15.42
N ASN A 368 -15.44 -16.50 -15.68
CA ASN A 368 -14.27 -16.72 -16.55
C ASN A 368 -13.34 -17.82 -16.01
N VAL A 369 -13.14 -17.88 -14.69
CA VAL A 369 -12.37 -18.96 -14.04
C VAL A 369 -13.03 -20.31 -14.30
N LEU A 370 -14.34 -20.44 -14.06
CA LEU A 370 -15.07 -21.67 -14.29
C LEU A 370 -15.04 -22.10 -15.77
N ASP A 371 -15.11 -21.16 -16.71
CA ASP A 371 -15.07 -21.45 -18.15
C ASP A 371 -13.69 -21.92 -18.63
N LYS A 372 -12.60 -21.45 -18.01
CA LYS A 372 -11.22 -21.69 -18.45
C LYS A 372 -10.51 -22.85 -17.77
N VAL A 373 -10.87 -23.16 -16.53
CA VAL A 373 -10.23 -24.25 -15.79
C VAL A 373 -10.82 -25.59 -16.22
N ASP A 374 -9.94 -26.48 -16.72
CA ASP A 374 -10.33 -27.84 -17.10
C ASP A 374 -10.51 -28.71 -15.87
N PRO A 375 -11.66 -29.38 -15.67
CA PRO A 375 -11.87 -30.28 -14.55
C PRO A 375 -11.00 -31.55 -14.58
N ASN A 376 -10.43 -31.90 -15.74
CA ASN A 376 -9.59 -33.08 -15.90
C ASN A 376 -8.09 -32.81 -15.73
N GLU A 377 -7.69 -31.54 -15.58
CA GLU A 377 -6.28 -31.17 -15.40
C GLU A 377 -6.02 -30.66 -13.99
N LYS A 378 -4.91 -31.09 -13.40
CA LYS A 378 -4.46 -30.53 -12.11
C LYS A 378 -4.03 -29.09 -12.30
N SER A 379 -4.64 -28.16 -11.57
CA SER A 379 -4.33 -26.75 -11.71
C SER A 379 -4.26 -26.00 -10.38
N LEU A 380 -3.33 -25.05 -10.32
CA LEU A 380 -3.31 -23.97 -9.33
C LEU A 380 -3.79 -22.70 -10.02
N ASN A 381 -4.85 -22.11 -9.50
CA ASN A 381 -5.51 -20.95 -10.04
C ASN A 381 -5.42 -19.80 -9.03
N LEU A 382 -4.53 -18.83 -9.27
CA LEU A 382 -4.45 -17.59 -8.50
C LEU A 382 -5.45 -16.59 -9.09
N ILE A 383 -6.37 -16.11 -8.26
CA ILE A 383 -7.48 -15.24 -8.67
C ILE A 383 -7.40 -13.95 -7.88
N LEU A 384 -7.34 -12.80 -8.57
CA LEU A 384 -7.38 -11.47 -7.95
C LEU A 384 -8.74 -10.82 -8.21
N THR A 385 -9.52 -10.56 -7.16
CA THR A 385 -10.80 -9.85 -7.23
C THR A 385 -10.62 -8.33 -7.27
N ILE A 386 -11.69 -7.56 -7.49
CA ILE A 386 -11.64 -6.10 -7.61
C ILE A 386 -12.88 -5.37 -7.10
N SER A 387 -14.00 -6.06 -6.91
CA SER A 387 -15.28 -5.38 -6.70
C SER A 387 -15.32 -4.51 -5.43
N ASN A 388 -14.46 -4.77 -4.45
CA ASN A 388 -14.32 -3.94 -3.25
C ASN A 388 -13.33 -2.76 -3.42
N HIS A 389 -12.94 -2.44 -4.66
CA HIS A 389 -12.06 -1.29 -4.97
C HIS A 389 -12.90 -0.04 -5.31
N PRO A 390 -12.55 1.16 -4.80
CA PRO A 390 -13.11 2.41 -5.30
C PRO A 390 -12.94 2.55 -6.83
N PRO A 391 -13.91 3.13 -7.55
CA PRO A 391 -15.04 3.97 -7.09
C PRO A 391 -16.34 3.20 -6.80
N PHE A 392 -16.29 1.88 -6.52
CA PHE A 392 -17.46 1.09 -6.16
C PHE A 392 -18.58 1.18 -7.19
N GLU A 393 -18.37 0.64 -8.39
CA GLU A 393 -19.22 0.87 -9.57
C GLU A 393 -20.51 0.03 -9.62
N GLU A 394 -20.59 -1.04 -8.82
CA GLU A 394 -21.77 -1.91 -8.86
C GLU A 394 -22.96 -1.23 -8.17
N ASN A 395 -24.15 -1.38 -8.78
CA ASN A 395 -25.39 -0.94 -8.15
C ASN A 395 -25.87 -2.00 -7.15
N ILE A 396 -25.22 -2.04 -6.00
CA ILE A 396 -25.42 -3.04 -4.96
C ILE A 396 -26.88 -3.18 -4.51
N PHE A 397 -27.64 -2.08 -4.55
CA PHE A 397 -29.06 -2.10 -4.15
C PHE A 397 -29.93 -2.86 -5.16
N GLU A 398 -29.62 -2.82 -6.46
CA GLU A 398 -30.27 -3.65 -7.48
C GLU A 398 -29.96 -5.14 -7.29
N TYR A 399 -28.80 -5.48 -6.71
CA TYR A 399 -28.47 -6.86 -6.36
C TYR A 399 -29.11 -7.34 -5.05
N GLY A 400 -29.84 -6.45 -4.35
CA GLY A 400 -30.59 -6.77 -3.13
C GLY A 400 -29.85 -6.49 -1.81
N PHE A 401 -28.81 -5.65 -1.83
CA PHE A 401 -28.19 -5.19 -0.60
C PHE A 401 -29.16 -4.33 0.19
N ASN A 402 -29.41 -4.71 1.47
CA ASN A 402 -30.22 -3.96 2.39
C ASN A 402 -29.34 -3.24 3.41
N PHE A 403 -29.54 -1.94 3.58
CA PHE A 403 -28.73 -1.09 4.44
C PHE A 403 -29.59 -0.39 5.48
N ASP A 404 -29.48 -0.81 6.75
CA ASP A 404 -30.18 -0.22 7.88
C ASP A 404 -29.23 0.67 8.70
N ILE A 405 -29.12 1.94 8.29
CA ILE A 405 -28.21 2.91 8.90
C ILE A 405 -28.52 3.16 10.39
N GLU A 406 -29.79 3.18 10.78
CA GLU A 406 -30.18 3.48 12.16
C GLU A 406 -29.85 2.31 13.09
N LEU A 407 -30.05 1.08 12.62
CA LEU A 407 -29.64 -0.11 13.35
C LEU A 407 -28.12 -0.12 13.54
N TYR A 408 -27.35 0.18 12.49
CA TYR A 408 -25.89 0.15 12.55
C TYR A 408 -25.33 1.25 13.45
N LYS A 409 -25.91 2.46 13.41
CA LYS A 409 -25.55 3.55 14.33
C LYS A 409 -25.83 3.17 15.79
N SER A 410 -26.99 2.61 16.06
CA SER A 410 -27.41 2.27 17.45
C SER A 410 -26.58 1.14 18.05
N LYS A 411 -26.17 0.15 17.26
CA LYS A 411 -25.51 -1.07 17.76
C LYS A 411 -23.99 -1.05 17.69
N MET A 412 -23.40 -0.26 16.76
CA MET A 412 -21.98 -0.38 16.44
C MET A 412 -21.26 0.97 16.35
N ASN A 413 -21.90 2.07 16.67
CA ASN A 413 -21.34 3.41 16.46
C ASN A 413 -20.87 3.62 15.01
N TYR A 414 -21.69 3.18 14.04
CA TYR A 414 -21.39 3.24 12.62
C TYR A 414 -21.24 4.68 12.13
N SER A 415 -20.26 4.90 11.28
CA SER A 415 -19.98 6.19 10.66
C SER A 415 -19.97 6.07 9.13
N GLU A 416 -20.95 6.68 8.46
CA GLU A 416 -21.03 6.78 7.00
C GLU A 416 -19.77 7.43 6.38
N LYS A 417 -19.15 8.36 7.11
CA LYS A 417 -17.90 9.01 6.67
C LYS A 417 -16.71 8.04 6.67
N SER A 418 -16.65 7.12 7.65
CA SER A 418 -15.54 6.18 7.80
C SER A 418 -15.70 4.96 6.91
N LEU A 419 -16.92 4.48 6.76
CA LEU A 419 -17.28 3.34 5.92
C LEU A 419 -18.59 3.66 5.19
N PRO A 420 -18.56 4.26 3.98
CA PRO A 420 -19.77 4.55 3.22
C PRO A 420 -20.61 3.31 2.94
N ALA A 421 -21.96 3.46 2.95
CA ALA A 421 -22.89 2.37 2.65
C ALA A 421 -22.55 1.65 1.35
N LYS A 422 -22.11 2.42 0.35
CA LYS A 422 -21.66 1.90 -0.93
C LYS A 422 -20.45 0.96 -0.78
N ALA A 423 -19.46 1.30 0.04
CA ALA A 423 -18.30 0.46 0.30
C ALA A 423 -18.71 -0.81 1.07
N LEU A 424 -19.55 -0.67 2.10
CA LEU A 424 -20.08 -1.80 2.85
C LEU A 424 -20.85 -2.78 1.93
N GLY A 425 -21.67 -2.25 1.03
CA GLY A 425 -22.40 -3.07 0.06
C GLY A 425 -21.50 -3.77 -0.96
N HIS A 426 -20.31 -3.23 -1.27
CA HIS A 426 -19.36 -3.91 -2.14
C HIS A 426 -18.64 -5.06 -1.43
N ILE A 427 -18.43 -4.97 -0.11
CA ILE A 427 -17.99 -6.12 0.71
C ILE A 427 -19.03 -7.24 0.62
N TRP A 428 -20.32 -6.91 0.81
CA TRP A 428 -21.42 -7.87 0.67
C TRP A 428 -21.48 -8.47 -0.74
N TYR A 429 -21.30 -7.66 -1.79
CA TYR A 429 -21.31 -8.12 -3.16
C TYR A 429 -20.17 -9.11 -3.45
N ALA A 430 -18.95 -8.79 -2.98
CA ALA A 430 -17.79 -9.66 -3.10
C ALA A 430 -18.01 -11.01 -2.36
N ASP A 431 -18.55 -10.97 -1.15
CA ASP A 431 -18.88 -12.17 -0.36
C ASP A 431 -19.92 -13.06 -1.09
N LYS A 432 -20.96 -12.45 -1.66
CA LYS A 432 -21.98 -13.17 -2.44
C LYS A 432 -21.39 -13.82 -3.71
N ALA A 433 -20.50 -13.09 -4.41
CA ALA A 433 -19.82 -13.62 -5.59
C ALA A 433 -18.93 -14.82 -5.24
N ILE A 434 -18.20 -14.74 -4.11
CA ILE A 434 -17.37 -15.83 -3.58
C ILE A 434 -18.25 -17.05 -3.25
N GLY A 435 -19.36 -16.86 -2.54
CA GLY A 435 -20.28 -17.95 -2.19
C GLY A 435 -20.78 -18.70 -3.42
N SER A 436 -21.29 -17.97 -4.42
CA SER A 436 -21.74 -18.56 -5.68
C SER A 436 -20.61 -19.29 -6.41
N PHE A 437 -19.42 -18.72 -6.45
CA PHE A 437 -18.25 -19.39 -7.05
C PHE A 437 -17.90 -20.71 -6.37
N VAL A 438 -17.86 -20.73 -5.03
CA VAL A 438 -17.56 -21.97 -4.28
C VAL A 438 -18.59 -23.05 -4.57
N GLU A 439 -19.88 -22.70 -4.53
CA GLU A 439 -20.97 -23.65 -4.81
C GLU A 439 -20.91 -24.23 -6.25
N GLU A 440 -20.62 -23.39 -7.24
CA GLU A 440 -20.50 -23.83 -8.64
C GLU A 440 -19.22 -24.66 -8.87
N ALA A 441 -18.12 -24.26 -8.25
CA ALA A 441 -16.86 -24.98 -8.34
C ALA A 441 -16.94 -26.36 -7.67
N GLU A 442 -17.62 -26.49 -6.52
CA GLU A 442 -17.86 -27.80 -5.87
C GLU A 442 -18.72 -28.75 -6.70
N LYS A 443 -19.63 -28.22 -7.53
CA LYS A 443 -20.42 -29.01 -8.49
C LYS A 443 -19.59 -29.45 -9.70
N LYS A 444 -18.68 -28.59 -10.16
CA LYS A 444 -17.89 -28.80 -11.37
C LYS A 444 -16.64 -29.64 -11.15
N TYR A 445 -15.95 -29.45 -10.04
CA TYR A 445 -14.65 -30.07 -9.76
C TYR A 445 -14.73 -31.10 -8.65
N LYS A 446 -13.90 -32.12 -8.76
CA LYS A 446 -13.83 -33.19 -7.77
C LYS A 446 -12.98 -32.75 -6.57
N LYS A 447 -13.63 -32.41 -5.45
CA LYS A 447 -12.99 -32.02 -4.20
C LYS A 447 -11.97 -30.86 -4.36
N PRO A 448 -12.39 -29.72 -4.89
CA PRO A 448 -11.52 -28.59 -5.06
C PRO A 448 -11.01 -28.07 -3.70
N LEU A 449 -9.81 -27.50 -3.70
CA LEU A 449 -9.25 -26.79 -2.55
C LEU A 449 -9.33 -25.28 -2.79
N PHE A 450 -9.89 -24.57 -1.83
CA PHE A 450 -9.97 -23.13 -1.83
C PHE A 450 -9.05 -22.55 -0.75
N ALA A 451 -8.33 -21.49 -1.08
CA ALA A 451 -7.60 -20.67 -0.13
C ALA A 451 -7.99 -19.20 -0.37
N PHE A 452 -8.39 -18.51 0.69
CA PHE A 452 -8.85 -17.12 0.64
C PHE A 452 -7.92 -16.25 1.48
N THR A 453 -7.53 -15.10 0.94
CA THR A 453 -6.84 -14.04 1.70
C THR A 453 -7.24 -12.68 1.18
N GLY A 454 -7.18 -11.65 2.04
CA GLY A 454 -7.21 -10.26 1.57
C GLY A 454 -5.82 -9.83 1.09
N ASP A 455 -5.74 -8.91 0.14
CA ASP A 455 -4.46 -8.38 -0.32
C ASP A 455 -3.86 -7.36 0.67
N HIS A 456 -4.68 -6.46 1.22
CA HIS A 456 -4.30 -5.48 2.23
C HIS A 456 -5.51 -4.89 2.96
N PHE A 457 -5.27 -4.08 3.98
CA PHE A 457 -6.30 -3.32 4.69
C PHE A 457 -7.01 -2.33 3.76
N SER A 458 -8.35 -2.33 3.81
CA SER A 458 -9.22 -1.48 2.97
C SER A 458 -9.10 0.01 3.28
N ARG A 459 -8.41 0.38 4.35
CA ARG A 459 -8.31 1.75 4.89
C ARG A 459 -9.64 2.31 5.37
N ARG A 460 -10.62 1.44 5.54
CA ARG A 460 -11.97 1.77 6.02
C ARG A 460 -12.32 0.89 7.21
N PHE A 461 -13.05 1.45 8.13
CA PHE A 461 -13.55 0.73 9.28
C PHE A 461 -14.93 1.27 9.65
N ILE A 462 -15.67 0.53 10.45
CA ILE A 462 -17.05 0.87 10.81
C ILE A 462 -17.18 2.27 11.43
N ASN A 463 -16.11 2.72 12.11
CA ASN A 463 -15.97 4.06 12.69
C ASN A 463 -14.48 4.48 12.70
N ASN A 464 -14.16 5.61 13.34
CA ASN A 464 -12.79 6.14 13.39
C ASN A 464 -11.87 5.46 14.45
N PHE A 465 -12.32 4.39 15.11
CA PHE A 465 -11.64 3.79 16.27
C PHE A 465 -11.10 2.39 15.99
N SER A 466 -10.55 2.16 14.80
CA SER A 466 -9.89 0.88 14.49
C SER A 466 -8.56 0.72 15.25
N THR A 467 -8.36 -0.46 15.80
CA THR A 467 -7.08 -0.84 16.41
C THR A 467 -6.02 -1.13 15.34
N LEU A 468 -4.75 -1.08 15.72
CA LEU A 468 -3.66 -1.45 14.82
C LEU A 468 -3.82 -2.88 14.27
N LYS A 469 -4.34 -3.81 15.08
CA LYS A 469 -4.65 -5.17 14.64
C LYS A 469 -5.71 -5.19 13.52
N GLN A 470 -6.82 -4.46 13.69
CA GLN A 470 -7.86 -4.36 12.66
C GLN A 470 -7.37 -3.70 11.37
N GLN A 471 -6.41 -2.76 11.48
CA GLN A 471 -5.78 -2.10 10.32
C GLN A 471 -4.70 -2.94 9.63
N SER A 472 -4.34 -4.10 10.14
CA SER A 472 -3.19 -4.85 9.64
C SER A 472 -3.52 -6.28 9.26
N THR A 473 -4.59 -6.85 9.83
CA THR A 473 -4.95 -8.25 9.61
C THR A 473 -5.88 -8.41 8.43
N VAL A 474 -5.58 -9.43 7.62
CA VAL A 474 -6.42 -9.93 6.53
C VAL A 474 -6.78 -11.39 6.83
N PRO A 475 -7.89 -11.93 6.31
CA PRO A 475 -8.21 -13.34 6.51
C PRO A 475 -7.20 -14.23 5.80
N PHE A 476 -6.95 -15.42 6.36
CA PHE A 476 -6.40 -16.55 5.62
C PHE A 476 -7.19 -17.81 5.99
N ILE A 477 -7.91 -18.36 5.02
CA ILE A 477 -8.84 -19.48 5.20
C ILE A 477 -8.51 -20.53 4.14
N ILE A 478 -8.43 -21.79 4.54
CA ILE A 478 -8.27 -22.93 3.63
C ILE A 478 -9.49 -23.82 3.79
N TYR A 479 -10.17 -24.13 2.70
CA TYR A 479 -11.37 -24.95 2.70
C TYR A 479 -11.36 -25.97 1.55
N SER A 480 -11.79 -27.18 1.87
CA SER A 480 -12.20 -28.21 0.92
C SER A 480 -13.18 -29.14 1.63
N ALA A 481 -14.19 -29.64 0.92
CA ALA A 481 -15.12 -30.62 1.46
C ALA A 481 -14.43 -31.94 1.91
N SER A 482 -13.20 -32.19 1.45
CA SER A 482 -12.38 -33.35 1.86
C SER A 482 -11.50 -33.12 3.08
N LEU A 483 -11.39 -31.88 3.58
CA LEU A 483 -10.63 -31.56 4.79
C LEU A 483 -11.46 -31.89 6.03
N THR A 484 -11.16 -32.98 6.70
CA THR A 484 -11.94 -33.52 7.83
C THR A 484 -11.63 -32.89 9.18
N ASN A 485 -10.64 -32.00 9.28
CA ASN A 485 -10.19 -31.40 10.54
C ASN A 485 -10.43 -29.89 10.58
N ASN A 486 -11.58 -29.50 11.12
CA ASN A 486 -11.90 -28.10 11.48
C ASN A 486 -11.06 -27.68 12.69
N THR A 487 -9.80 -27.30 12.49
CA THR A 487 -8.99 -26.75 13.56
C THR A 487 -8.78 -25.25 13.30
N ASN A 488 -9.51 -24.44 14.07
CA ASN A 488 -9.20 -23.01 14.13
C ASN A 488 -7.78 -22.82 14.67
N LYS A 489 -6.88 -22.38 13.83
CA LYS A 489 -5.49 -22.06 14.17
C LYS A 489 -5.32 -20.59 14.56
N ASN A 490 -6.23 -20.09 15.41
CA ASN A 490 -6.38 -18.68 15.76
C ASN A 490 -5.10 -18.01 16.31
N ASN A 491 -4.25 -18.78 16.96
CA ASN A 491 -3.08 -18.25 17.67
C ASN A 491 -1.78 -18.33 16.86
N ILE A 492 -1.83 -18.90 15.65
CA ILE A 492 -0.63 -19.00 14.82
C ILE A 492 -0.48 -17.71 14.00
N PRO A 493 0.56 -16.89 14.25
CA PRO A 493 0.81 -15.71 13.47
C PRO A 493 1.37 -16.08 12.10
N GLY A 494 0.89 -15.39 11.05
CA GLY A 494 1.32 -15.61 9.68
C GLY A 494 1.23 -14.36 8.83
N SER A 495 1.68 -14.48 7.59
CA SER A 495 1.61 -13.45 6.56
C SER A 495 1.60 -14.06 5.16
N HIS A 496 1.45 -13.24 4.12
CA HIS A 496 1.34 -13.70 2.73
C HIS A 496 2.47 -14.63 2.27
N ILE A 497 3.69 -14.47 2.79
CA ILE A 497 4.81 -15.37 2.43
C ILE A 497 4.64 -16.80 2.98
N ASP A 498 3.73 -16.98 3.93
CA ASP A 498 3.43 -18.27 4.56
C ASP A 498 2.37 -19.08 3.78
N ILE A 499 1.70 -18.45 2.79
CA ILE A 499 0.68 -19.11 1.96
C ILE A 499 1.28 -20.28 1.17
N THR A 500 2.32 -20.02 0.39
CA THR A 500 2.97 -21.06 -0.44
C THR A 500 3.45 -22.25 0.37
N PRO A 501 4.26 -22.11 1.44
CA PRO A 501 4.69 -23.26 2.24
C PRO A 501 3.53 -23.96 2.93
N THR A 502 2.47 -23.25 3.35
CA THR A 502 1.29 -23.87 3.96
C THR A 502 0.53 -24.74 2.97
N LEU A 503 0.30 -24.25 1.74
CA LEU A 503 -0.37 -25.03 0.70
C LEU A 503 0.49 -26.20 0.22
N VAL A 504 1.81 -26.02 0.08
CA VAL A 504 2.73 -27.11 -0.29
C VAL A 504 2.73 -28.21 0.77
N GLU A 505 2.87 -27.86 2.05
CA GLU A 505 2.85 -28.86 3.15
C GLU A 505 1.49 -29.58 3.26
N LEU A 506 0.41 -28.96 2.81
CA LEU A 506 -0.90 -29.58 2.81
C LEU A 506 -1.02 -30.70 1.77
N ILE A 507 -0.42 -30.53 0.57
CA ILE A 507 -0.70 -31.37 -0.60
C ILE A 507 0.48 -32.20 -1.11
N ALA A 508 1.72 -31.78 -0.82
CA ALA A 508 2.91 -32.43 -1.36
C ALA A 508 3.21 -33.76 -0.61
N PRO A 509 3.88 -34.71 -1.28
CA PRO A 509 4.32 -35.92 -0.60
C PRO A 509 5.43 -35.63 0.42
N VAL A 510 5.53 -36.47 1.43
CA VAL A 510 6.63 -36.42 2.41
C VAL A 510 7.98 -36.45 1.69
N ASN A 511 8.93 -35.65 2.21
CA ASN A 511 10.27 -35.44 1.64
C ASN A 511 10.29 -34.64 0.33
N PHE A 512 9.17 -34.09 -0.13
CA PHE A 512 9.20 -33.13 -1.23
C PHE A 512 10.00 -31.88 -0.82
N THR A 513 10.99 -31.52 -1.64
CA THR A 513 11.84 -30.36 -1.39
C THR A 513 11.25 -29.12 -2.04
N TYR A 514 11.07 -28.07 -1.25
CA TYR A 514 10.63 -26.74 -1.70
C TYR A 514 11.50 -25.63 -1.10
N TYR A 515 11.32 -24.40 -1.58
CA TYR A 515 12.08 -23.23 -1.13
C TYR A 515 11.13 -22.15 -0.65
N SER A 516 11.36 -21.58 0.54
CA SER A 516 10.49 -20.54 1.09
C SER A 516 11.16 -19.69 2.15
N PHE A 517 10.90 -18.39 2.12
CA PHE A 517 11.15 -17.46 3.23
C PHE A 517 10.13 -17.67 4.36
N GLY A 518 8.88 -17.93 3.99
CA GLY A 518 7.80 -18.19 4.93
C GLY A 518 7.87 -19.61 5.52
N LYS A 519 6.89 -19.91 6.35
CA LYS A 519 6.73 -21.19 7.07
C LYS A 519 5.34 -21.78 6.81
N SER A 520 5.19 -23.07 7.00
CA SER A 520 3.87 -23.69 7.02
C SER A 520 3.14 -23.37 8.32
N LEU A 521 1.92 -22.86 8.22
CA LEU A 521 1.07 -22.57 9.36
C LEU A 521 0.34 -23.84 9.88
N LEU A 522 0.53 -24.99 9.22
CA LEU A 522 -0.03 -26.27 9.64
C LEU A 522 0.82 -26.97 10.71
N GLN A 523 2.10 -26.65 10.76
CA GLN A 523 3.04 -27.24 11.72
C GLN A 523 2.94 -26.54 13.09
N ASN A 524 3.03 -27.30 14.17
CA ASN A 524 3.02 -26.78 15.54
C ASN A 524 4.41 -26.32 16.03
N GLU A 525 5.30 -25.94 15.12
CA GLU A 525 6.60 -25.40 15.51
C GLU A 525 6.44 -24.01 16.16
N ASN A 526 7.34 -23.70 17.10
CA ASN A 526 7.38 -22.45 17.88
C ASN A 526 7.69 -21.22 17.02
N TYR A 527 6.90 -20.97 15.99
CA TYR A 527 7.00 -19.78 15.18
C TYR A 527 6.17 -18.66 15.80
N ASP A 528 6.87 -17.71 16.36
CA ASP A 528 6.26 -16.68 17.19
C ASP A 528 5.72 -15.47 16.41
N TYR A 529 5.94 -15.35 15.08
CA TYR A 529 5.61 -14.11 14.36
C TYR A 529 5.26 -14.30 12.87
N GLY A 530 4.42 -13.41 12.36
CA GLY A 530 4.20 -13.15 10.93
C GLY A 530 4.82 -11.81 10.54
N ILE A 531 5.32 -11.69 9.30
CA ILE A 531 6.07 -10.52 8.81
C ILE A 531 5.28 -9.76 7.77
N GLY A 532 4.97 -8.48 8.04
CA GLY A 532 4.44 -7.52 7.08
C GLY A 532 5.38 -6.32 6.92
N PHE A 533 5.03 -5.40 6.04
CA PHE A 533 5.84 -4.19 5.83
C PHE A 533 5.76 -3.26 7.04
N ASN A 534 6.91 -3.00 7.66
CA ASN A 534 7.05 -2.23 8.91
C ASN A 534 6.22 -2.77 10.08
N LYS A 535 5.74 -4.00 9.99
CA LYS A 535 4.89 -4.61 11.01
C LYS A 535 5.26 -6.07 11.23
N THR A 536 5.12 -6.51 12.45
CA THR A 536 5.23 -7.92 12.82
C THR A 536 4.08 -8.25 13.76
N ILE A 537 3.40 -9.36 13.51
CA ILE A 537 2.45 -9.92 14.46
C ILE A 537 3.12 -11.04 15.23
N LYS A 538 3.07 -10.95 16.55
CA LYS A 538 3.53 -11.99 17.46
C LYS A 538 2.37 -12.39 18.36
N ARG A 539 1.93 -13.65 18.27
CA ARG A 539 0.64 -14.09 18.84
C ARG A 539 -0.48 -13.18 18.35
N ASP A 540 -1.09 -12.38 19.22
CA ASP A 540 -2.18 -11.40 18.92
C ASP A 540 -1.74 -9.96 18.98
N VAL A 541 -0.47 -9.68 19.23
CA VAL A 541 0.07 -8.33 19.35
C VAL A 541 0.78 -7.95 18.07
N ILE A 542 0.46 -6.77 17.54
CA ILE A 542 1.16 -6.19 16.40
C ILE A 542 2.18 -5.20 16.91
N PHE A 543 3.40 -5.36 16.42
CA PHE A 543 4.50 -4.42 16.60
C PHE A 543 4.69 -3.67 15.28
N GLU A 544 4.52 -2.34 15.31
CA GLU A 544 4.84 -1.47 14.19
C GLU A 544 6.25 -0.90 14.40
N PHE A 545 7.12 -1.09 13.41
CA PHE A 545 8.45 -0.50 13.45
C PHE A 545 8.37 0.90 12.87
N SER A 546 8.59 1.92 13.70
CA SER A 546 8.85 3.26 13.19
C SER A 546 10.04 3.18 12.23
N LYS A 547 9.93 3.80 11.06
CA LYS A 547 11.07 3.96 10.15
C LYS A 547 12.15 4.78 10.87
N SER A 548 13.00 4.13 11.66
CA SER A 548 14.27 4.73 12.01
C SER A 548 15.06 4.76 10.70
N TYR A 549 15.10 5.92 10.06
CA TYR A 549 16.00 6.14 8.95
C TYR A 549 17.43 6.15 9.53
N GLY A 550 17.99 4.94 9.68
CA GLY A 550 19.39 4.79 9.99
C GLY A 550 20.19 5.54 8.94
N THR A 551 21.03 6.46 9.37
CA THR A 551 22.04 7.05 8.50
C THR A 551 22.94 5.93 8.00
N LYS A 552 23.49 6.06 6.77
CA LYS A 552 24.56 5.19 6.26
C LYS A 552 25.79 5.11 7.21
N GLU A 553 25.81 5.90 8.27
CA GLU A 553 26.85 6.00 9.31
C GLU A 553 26.63 5.07 10.52
N GLN A 554 25.50 4.36 10.59
CA GLN A 554 25.29 3.30 11.59
C GLN A 554 25.56 1.91 10.98
N LYS A 555 26.69 1.78 10.32
CA LYS A 555 27.29 0.48 10.03
C LYS A 555 28.33 0.14 11.09
#